data_a49a7184567b35f54639f524295285c1
#
_entry.id   a49a7184567b35f54639f524295285c1
#
_cell.length_a   1.000
_cell.length_b   1.000
_cell.length_c   1.000
_cell.angle_alpha   90.00
_cell.angle_beta   90.00
_cell.angle_gamma   90.00
#
_symmetry.space_group_name_H-M   'P 1'
#
loop_
_entity.id
_entity.type
_entity.pdbx_description
1 polymer ?
#
loop_
_entity_poly.entity_id
_entity_poly.type
_entity_poly.pdbx_seq_one_letter_code
_entity_poly.pdbx_strand_id
1 'polypeptide(L)'
;MKKDFRVQYPLWQIGFMMVFMVIAIIITGAATNYVNDKTSFSYSIQLEALEGGIMFLIIPVFLVMVIILSIKLSKYNKENPSKKLSVWGNKPLEYMEDDEAWQMITRKATQKVYTFFTWSLPFSALFHLLIPTSQLLIIINIVALSFAQYIIYYVNVRRHVMEDNE
;
A
#
# COMPACT_ATOMS: atom_id res chain seq x y z
N MET A 1 -0.24 -12.26 24.09
CA MET A 1 -0.45 -10.96 23.46
C MET A 1 -1.59 -11.05 22.45
N LYS A 2 -2.75 -10.42 22.69
CA LYS A 2 -3.75 -10.25 21.65
C LYS A 2 -3.10 -9.42 20.53
N LYS A 3 -3.00 -9.98 19.34
CA LYS A 3 -2.44 -9.26 18.17
C LYS A 3 -3.43 -8.15 17.79
N ASP A 4 -3.17 -6.93 18.25
CA ASP A 4 -4.01 -5.78 17.92
C ASP A 4 -4.06 -5.61 16.40
N PHE A 5 -5.27 -5.53 15.84
CA PHE A 5 -5.49 -5.38 14.41
C PHE A 5 -4.82 -4.10 13.87
N ARG A 6 -4.78 -3.03 14.67
CA ARG A 6 -4.18 -1.75 14.33
C ARG A 6 -2.69 -1.84 14.01
N VAL A 7 -1.96 -2.66 14.77
CA VAL A 7 -0.53 -2.94 14.53
C VAL A 7 -0.34 -3.82 13.29
N GLN A 8 -1.32 -4.68 12.96
CA GLN A 8 -1.24 -5.58 11.80
C GLN A 8 -1.64 -4.90 10.49
N TYR A 9 -2.40 -3.81 10.55
CA TYR A 9 -2.94 -3.16 9.36
C TYR A 9 -1.85 -2.73 8.34
N PRO A 10 -0.72 -2.12 8.74
CA PRO A 10 0.35 -1.78 7.79
C PRO A 10 0.95 -3.01 7.09
N LEU A 11 0.96 -4.17 7.74
CA LEU A 11 1.43 -5.42 7.10
C LEU A 11 0.50 -5.87 5.96
N TRP A 12 -0.82 -5.64 6.10
CA TRP A 12 -1.76 -5.89 5.01
C TRP A 12 -1.52 -4.96 3.83
N GLN A 13 -1.22 -3.68 4.08
CA GLN A 13 -0.88 -2.72 3.03
C GLN A 13 0.40 -3.13 2.30
N ILE A 14 1.42 -3.59 3.03
CA ILE A 14 2.63 -4.17 2.45
C ILE A 14 2.27 -5.36 1.54
N GLY A 15 1.41 -6.28 2.00
CA GLY A 15 0.95 -7.40 1.19
C GLY A 15 0.24 -6.98 -0.09
N PHE A 16 -0.66 -5.99 -0.01
CA PHE A 16 -1.33 -5.45 -1.20
C PHE A 16 -0.35 -4.79 -2.18
N MET A 17 0.64 -4.05 -1.67
CA MET A 17 1.68 -3.44 -2.51
C MET A 17 2.52 -4.49 -3.23
N MET A 18 2.81 -5.63 -2.59
CA MET A 18 3.51 -6.74 -3.26
C MET A 18 2.70 -7.29 -4.44
N VAL A 19 1.42 -7.54 -4.23
CA VAL A 19 0.53 -8.00 -5.30
C VAL A 19 0.44 -6.96 -6.42
N PHE A 20 0.28 -5.69 -6.05
CA PHE A 20 0.25 -4.59 -7.02
C PHE A 20 1.55 -4.48 -7.83
N MET A 21 2.72 -4.68 -7.19
CA MET A 21 4.01 -4.67 -7.87
C MET A 21 4.11 -5.77 -8.92
N VAL A 22 3.65 -6.99 -8.62
CA VAL A 22 3.66 -8.09 -9.60
C VAL A 22 2.73 -7.77 -10.77
N ILE A 23 1.54 -7.25 -10.52
CA ILE A 23 0.60 -6.81 -11.56
C ILE A 23 1.26 -5.73 -12.44
N ALA A 24 1.91 -4.74 -11.83
CA ALA A 24 2.57 -3.65 -12.56
C ALA A 24 3.71 -4.16 -13.45
N ILE A 25 4.52 -5.12 -12.97
CA ILE A 25 5.59 -5.74 -13.78
C ILE A 25 5.00 -6.45 -15.00
N ILE A 26 3.93 -7.21 -14.82
CA ILE A 26 3.27 -7.92 -15.92
C ILE A 26 2.71 -6.93 -16.95
N ILE A 27 1.98 -5.91 -16.51
CA ILE A 27 1.36 -4.93 -17.42
C ILE A 27 2.42 -4.12 -18.18
N THR A 28 3.53 -3.76 -17.52
CA THR A 28 4.61 -3.02 -18.20
C THR A 28 5.45 -3.87 -19.14
N GLY A 29 5.50 -5.20 -18.95
CA GLY A 29 6.10 -6.15 -19.88
C GLY A 29 5.22 -6.48 -21.08
N ALA A 30 3.90 -6.32 -20.93
CA ALA A 30 2.94 -6.66 -21.96
C ALA A 30 3.00 -5.70 -23.16
N ALA A 31 2.71 -6.23 -24.36
CA ALA A 31 2.59 -5.39 -25.54
C ALA A 31 1.35 -4.48 -25.43
N THR A 32 1.56 -3.18 -25.42
CA THR A 32 0.50 -2.18 -25.33
C THR A 32 0.32 -1.48 -26.68
N ASN A 33 -0.89 -1.52 -27.21
CA ASN A 33 -1.27 -0.75 -28.39
C ASN A 33 -2.17 0.40 -27.97
N TYR A 34 -1.76 1.60 -28.33
CA TYR A 34 -2.49 2.82 -28.03
C TYR A 34 -2.87 3.53 -29.33
N VAL A 35 -4.15 3.72 -29.55
CA VAL A 35 -4.67 4.49 -30.69
C VAL A 35 -5.51 5.63 -30.11
N ASN A 36 -5.05 6.86 -30.36
CA ASN A 36 -5.78 8.08 -30.01
C ASN A 36 -6.06 8.85 -31.29
N ASP A 37 -7.26 8.73 -31.81
CA ASP A 37 -7.75 9.50 -32.94
C ASP A 37 -8.79 10.52 -32.46
N LYS A 38 -9.07 11.56 -33.25
CA LYS A 38 -10.01 12.65 -32.89
C LYS A 38 -11.42 12.18 -32.51
N THR A 39 -11.78 10.96 -32.92
CA THR A 39 -13.12 10.39 -32.70
C THR A 39 -13.12 9.12 -31.86
N SER A 40 -11.97 8.50 -31.59
CA SER A 40 -11.90 7.22 -30.85
C SER A 40 -10.61 7.14 -30.03
N PHE A 41 -10.79 6.63 -28.82
CA PHE A 41 -9.71 6.21 -27.94
C PHE A 41 -9.77 4.69 -27.78
N SER A 42 -8.71 3.98 -28.14
CA SER A 42 -8.58 2.55 -27.85
C SER A 42 -7.24 2.27 -27.18
N TYR A 43 -7.31 1.49 -26.12
CA TYR A 43 -6.15 0.99 -25.39
C TYR A 43 -6.30 -0.53 -25.28
N SER A 44 -5.36 -1.29 -25.81
CA SER A 44 -5.36 -2.73 -25.73
C SER A 44 -4.05 -3.23 -25.09
N ILE A 45 -4.16 -4.18 -24.18
CA ILE A 45 -3.04 -4.86 -23.55
C ILE A 45 -3.05 -6.30 -24.07
N GLN A 46 -1.96 -6.72 -24.70
CA GLN A 46 -1.79 -8.10 -25.15
C GLN A 46 -0.85 -8.82 -24.18
N LEU A 47 -1.42 -9.76 -23.44
CA LEU A 47 -0.67 -10.61 -22.51
C LEU A 47 -0.26 -11.89 -23.23
N GLU A 48 0.99 -12.30 -23.02
CA GLU A 48 1.42 -13.64 -23.40
C GLU A 48 0.74 -14.71 -22.51
N ALA A 49 0.75 -15.97 -22.95
CA ALA A 49 0.07 -17.05 -22.22
C ALA A 49 0.54 -17.20 -20.77
N LEU A 50 1.84 -17.02 -20.52
CA LEU A 50 2.44 -17.07 -19.18
C LEU A 50 1.97 -15.89 -18.32
N GLU A 51 2.01 -14.68 -18.85
CA GLU A 51 1.56 -13.45 -18.19
C GLU A 51 0.07 -13.50 -17.84
N GLY A 52 -0.76 -13.96 -18.82
CA GLY A 52 -2.18 -14.17 -18.61
C GLY A 52 -2.47 -15.23 -17.53
N GLY A 53 -1.69 -16.32 -17.51
CA GLY A 53 -1.78 -17.35 -16.48
C GLY A 53 -1.45 -16.82 -15.07
N ILE A 54 -0.38 -16.02 -14.94
CA ILE A 54 -0.02 -15.41 -13.67
C ILE A 54 -1.10 -14.41 -13.21
N MET A 55 -1.62 -13.58 -14.13
CA MET A 55 -2.71 -12.64 -13.81
C MET A 55 -3.95 -13.37 -13.33
N PHE A 56 -4.32 -14.49 -13.98
CA PHE A 56 -5.44 -15.33 -13.57
C PHE A 56 -5.30 -15.89 -12.14
N LEU A 57 -4.09 -16.17 -11.70
CA LEU A 57 -3.81 -16.62 -10.32
C LEU A 57 -3.75 -15.46 -9.32
N ILE A 58 -3.19 -14.32 -9.69
CA ILE A 58 -3.01 -13.18 -8.79
C ILE A 58 -4.34 -12.50 -8.43
N ILE A 59 -5.27 -12.39 -9.37
CA ILE A 59 -6.58 -11.77 -9.12
C ILE A 59 -7.34 -12.48 -8.00
N PRO A 60 -7.50 -13.81 -8.00
CA PRO A 60 -8.12 -14.52 -6.87
C PRO A 60 -7.35 -14.32 -5.55
N VAL A 61 -6.03 -14.34 -5.56
CA VAL A 61 -5.22 -14.08 -4.35
C VAL A 61 -5.52 -12.70 -3.79
N PHE A 62 -5.56 -11.68 -4.63
CA PHE A 62 -5.93 -10.32 -4.22
C PHE A 62 -7.33 -10.28 -3.60
N LEU A 63 -8.32 -10.90 -4.24
CA LEU A 63 -9.70 -10.96 -3.74
C LEU A 63 -9.77 -11.68 -2.38
N VAL A 64 -9.07 -12.79 -2.22
CA VAL A 64 -8.99 -13.51 -0.93
C VAL A 64 -8.38 -12.62 0.14
N MET A 65 -7.32 -11.88 -0.16
CA MET A 65 -6.72 -10.93 0.78
C MET A 65 -7.70 -9.84 1.21
N VAL A 66 -8.47 -9.26 0.27
CA VAL A 66 -9.51 -8.25 0.54
C VAL A 66 -10.61 -8.83 1.44
N ILE A 67 -11.06 -10.05 1.15
CA ILE A 67 -12.08 -10.74 1.96
C ILE A 67 -11.58 -10.98 3.40
N ILE A 68 -10.36 -11.52 3.56
CA ILE A 68 -9.79 -11.78 4.88
C ILE A 68 -9.63 -10.46 5.67
N LEU A 69 -9.14 -9.40 5.03
CA LEU A 69 -9.01 -8.09 5.66
C LEU A 69 -10.38 -7.56 6.11
N SER A 70 -11.40 -7.67 5.26
CA SER A 70 -12.77 -7.24 5.55
C SER A 70 -13.37 -8.01 6.73
N ILE A 71 -13.16 -9.32 6.81
CA ILE A 71 -13.59 -10.16 7.94
C ILE A 71 -12.90 -9.74 9.23
N LYS A 72 -11.57 -9.53 9.20
CA LYS A 72 -10.80 -9.09 10.37
C LYS A 72 -11.24 -7.73 10.86
N LEU A 73 -11.46 -6.78 9.94
CA LEU A 73 -11.95 -5.45 10.25
C LEU A 73 -13.36 -5.49 10.86
N SER A 74 -14.26 -6.28 10.27
CA SER A 74 -15.62 -6.45 10.78
C SER A 74 -15.62 -7.04 12.20
N LYS A 75 -14.74 -8.03 12.45
CA LYS A 75 -14.56 -8.61 13.79
C LYS A 75 -14.05 -7.57 14.78
N TYR A 76 -13.00 -6.81 14.40
CA TYR A 76 -12.47 -5.74 15.24
C TYR A 76 -13.56 -4.71 15.59
N ASN A 77 -14.34 -4.28 14.62
CA ASN A 77 -15.41 -3.28 14.80
C ASN A 77 -16.56 -3.79 15.69
N LYS A 78 -16.85 -5.10 15.67
CA LYS A 78 -17.83 -5.71 16.60
C LYS A 78 -17.30 -5.77 18.03
N GLU A 79 -16.02 -6.05 18.21
CA GLU A 79 -15.37 -6.10 19.52
C GLU A 79 -15.13 -4.68 20.10
N ASN A 80 -15.05 -3.65 19.24
CA ASN A 80 -14.76 -2.27 19.63
C ASN A 80 -15.79 -1.29 19.03
N PRO A 81 -17.04 -1.27 19.50
CA PRO A 81 -18.12 -0.47 18.90
C PRO A 81 -17.90 1.05 19.01
N SER A 82 -17.15 1.51 20.02
CA SER A 82 -16.78 2.92 20.21
C SER A 82 -15.58 3.39 19.37
N LYS A 83 -14.79 2.43 18.84
CA LYS A 83 -13.54 2.69 18.10
C LYS A 83 -13.58 2.02 16.72
N LYS A 84 -14.69 2.20 15.98
CA LYS A 84 -14.86 1.57 14.67
C LYS A 84 -13.89 2.15 13.64
N LEU A 85 -13.24 1.24 12.92
CA LEU A 85 -12.37 1.58 11.79
C LEU A 85 -13.13 1.40 10.48
N SER A 86 -12.90 2.29 9.50
CA SER A 86 -13.48 2.19 8.16
C SER A 86 -12.39 2.26 7.10
N VAL A 87 -12.31 1.25 6.23
CA VAL A 87 -11.38 1.25 5.08
C VAL A 87 -11.81 2.27 4.01
N TRP A 88 -13.11 2.58 3.96
CA TRP A 88 -13.70 3.48 2.95
C TRP A 88 -13.85 4.92 3.47
N GLY A 89 -13.33 5.22 4.66
CA GLY A 89 -13.37 6.56 5.23
C GLY A 89 -12.35 7.50 4.58
N ASN A 90 -12.67 8.80 4.56
CA ASN A 90 -11.74 9.83 4.07
C ASN A 90 -10.51 10.05 4.98
N LYS A 91 -10.48 9.40 6.14
CA LYS A 91 -9.34 9.46 7.08
C LYS A 91 -8.59 8.13 7.04
N PRO A 92 -7.25 8.16 6.96
CA PRO A 92 -6.45 6.96 7.19
C PRO A 92 -6.80 6.32 8.52
N LEU A 93 -6.74 4.98 8.59
CA LEU A 93 -7.06 4.23 9.81
C LEU A 93 -6.23 4.67 11.01
N GLU A 94 -5.03 5.16 10.76
CA GLU A 94 -4.11 5.68 11.76
C GLU A 94 -4.63 6.91 12.50
N TYR A 95 -5.60 7.65 11.90
CA TYR A 95 -6.16 8.88 12.47
C TYR A 95 -7.59 8.72 13.00
N MET A 96 -8.14 7.49 12.99
CA MET A 96 -9.54 7.24 13.38
C MET A 96 -9.72 6.94 14.86
N GLU A 97 -8.72 7.15 15.71
CA GLU A 97 -8.78 6.80 17.13
C GLU A 97 -8.97 8.00 18.05
N ASP A 98 -9.84 7.81 19.05
CA ASP A 98 -10.08 8.76 20.14
C ASP A 98 -9.13 8.54 21.34
N ASP A 99 -8.26 7.53 21.30
CA ASP A 99 -7.29 7.22 22.35
C ASP A 99 -6.06 8.12 22.24
N GLU A 100 -5.86 9.01 23.21
CA GLU A 100 -4.77 10.01 23.21
C GLU A 100 -3.38 9.35 23.16
N ALA A 101 -3.19 8.23 23.86
CA ALA A 101 -1.91 7.50 23.84
C ALA A 101 -1.62 6.95 22.45
N TRP A 102 -2.63 6.34 21.82
CA TRP A 102 -2.49 5.83 20.45
C TRP A 102 -2.27 6.96 19.44
N GLN A 103 -2.98 8.07 19.56
CA GLN A 103 -2.76 9.25 18.71
C GLN A 103 -1.32 9.77 18.81
N MET A 104 -0.73 9.76 20.00
CA MET A 104 0.67 10.18 20.18
C MET A 104 1.62 9.23 19.44
N ILE A 105 1.41 7.91 19.54
CA ILE A 105 2.22 6.89 18.86
C ILE A 105 2.13 7.05 17.34
N THR A 106 0.91 7.13 16.82
CA THR A 106 0.66 7.26 15.36
C THR A 106 1.20 8.57 14.83
N ARG A 107 1.04 9.67 15.57
CA ARG A 107 1.59 10.98 15.20
C ARG A 107 3.12 10.96 15.07
N LYS A 108 3.83 10.34 16.02
CA LYS A 108 5.29 10.18 15.96
C LYS A 108 5.70 9.30 14.77
N ALA A 109 4.99 8.22 14.50
CA ALA A 109 5.25 7.35 13.35
C ALA A 109 5.05 8.11 12.03
N THR A 110 3.95 8.86 11.90
CA THR A 110 3.62 9.66 10.72
C THR A 110 4.64 10.78 10.50
N GLN A 111 5.13 11.43 11.55
CA GLN A 111 6.20 12.43 11.41
C GLN A 111 7.46 11.86 10.77
N LYS A 112 7.86 10.63 11.12
CA LYS A 112 9.00 9.97 10.49
C LYS A 112 8.73 9.62 9.02
N VAL A 113 7.52 9.17 8.70
CA VAL A 113 7.10 8.94 7.31
C VAL A 113 7.13 10.24 6.52
N TYR A 114 6.60 11.33 7.07
CA TYR A 114 6.64 12.64 6.43
C TYR A 114 8.09 13.11 6.16
N THR A 115 8.96 13.00 7.16
CA THR A 115 10.39 13.34 7.01
C THR A 115 11.06 12.49 5.92
N PHE A 116 10.74 11.19 5.87
CA PHE A 116 11.23 10.31 4.81
C PHE A 116 10.78 10.81 3.42
N PHE A 117 9.50 11.13 3.22
CA PHE A 117 9.01 11.62 1.93
C PHE A 117 9.55 13.00 1.57
N THR A 118 9.76 13.89 2.53
CA THR A 118 10.36 15.21 2.30
C THR A 118 11.71 15.11 1.59
N TRP A 119 12.49 14.08 1.87
CA TRP A 119 13.79 13.86 1.22
C TRP A 119 13.71 12.90 0.03
N SER A 120 12.98 11.81 0.15
CA SER A 120 12.97 10.75 -0.86
C SER A 120 12.26 11.17 -2.16
N LEU A 121 11.20 11.99 -2.09
CA LEU A 121 10.48 12.43 -3.29
C LEU A 121 11.32 13.38 -4.17
N PRO A 122 11.96 14.45 -3.66
CA PRO A 122 12.84 15.26 -4.48
C PRO A 122 14.03 14.47 -5.04
N PHE A 123 14.59 13.53 -4.23
CA PHE A 123 15.69 12.70 -4.68
C PHE A 123 15.25 11.75 -5.80
N SER A 124 14.08 11.13 -5.68
CA SER A 124 13.48 10.30 -6.71
C SER A 124 13.19 11.08 -8.00
N ALA A 125 12.64 12.29 -7.88
CA ALA A 125 12.39 13.15 -9.03
C ALA A 125 13.70 13.52 -9.75
N LEU A 126 14.73 13.87 -8.99
CA LEU A 126 16.05 14.21 -9.55
C LEU A 126 16.71 13.00 -10.21
N PHE A 127 16.58 11.82 -9.64
CA PHE A 127 17.05 10.56 -10.23
C PHE A 127 16.40 10.33 -11.61
N HIS A 128 15.07 10.43 -11.72
CA HIS A 128 14.37 10.24 -12.98
C HIS A 128 14.58 11.36 -13.98
N LEU A 129 14.96 12.57 -13.54
CA LEU A 129 15.33 13.67 -14.42
C LEU A 129 16.70 13.47 -15.06
N LEU A 130 17.66 12.97 -14.28
CA LEU A 130 19.06 12.84 -14.71
C LEU A 130 19.35 11.53 -15.45
N ILE A 131 18.60 10.48 -15.17
CA ILE A 131 18.82 9.15 -15.75
C ILE A 131 17.63 8.78 -16.63
N PRO A 132 17.84 8.45 -17.92
CA PRO A 132 16.78 7.93 -18.76
C PRO A 132 16.21 6.64 -18.16
N THR A 133 14.98 6.69 -17.65
CA THR A 133 14.36 5.58 -16.94
C THR A 133 13.23 4.97 -17.75
N SER A 134 13.13 3.64 -17.70
CA SER A 134 12.00 2.93 -18.28
C SER A 134 10.74 3.15 -17.42
N GLN A 135 9.57 2.99 -18.03
CA GLN A 135 8.29 3.06 -17.33
C GLN A 135 8.24 2.09 -16.14
N LEU A 136 8.77 0.88 -16.31
CA LEU A 136 8.87 -0.11 -15.24
C LEU A 136 9.70 0.41 -14.05
N LEU A 137 10.83 1.06 -14.31
CA LEU A 137 11.69 1.59 -13.24
C LEU A 137 10.99 2.70 -12.45
N ILE A 138 10.21 3.55 -13.12
CA ILE A 138 9.39 4.59 -12.45
C ILE A 138 8.36 3.93 -11.52
N ILE A 139 7.66 2.92 -12.00
CA ILE A 139 6.65 2.21 -11.20
C ILE A 139 7.30 1.50 -10.01
N ILE A 140 8.42 0.80 -10.21
CA ILE A 140 9.17 0.15 -9.13
C ILE A 140 9.59 1.18 -8.07
N ASN A 141 10.08 2.35 -8.49
CA ASN A 141 10.48 3.41 -7.57
C ASN A 141 9.29 3.90 -6.72
N ILE A 142 8.14 4.18 -7.34
CA ILE A 142 6.91 4.61 -6.63
C ILE A 142 6.45 3.54 -5.63
N VAL A 143 6.45 2.27 -6.05
CA VAL A 143 6.08 1.15 -5.17
C VAL A 143 7.08 0.99 -4.03
N ALA A 144 8.38 1.14 -4.29
CA ALA A 144 9.42 1.07 -3.26
C ALA A 144 9.26 2.18 -2.21
N LEU A 145 8.94 3.41 -2.63
CA LEU A 145 8.64 4.52 -1.70
C LEU A 145 7.42 4.21 -0.83
N SER A 146 6.36 3.67 -1.44
CA SER A 146 5.15 3.27 -0.71
C SER A 146 5.42 2.11 0.26
N PHE A 147 6.28 1.17 -0.12
CA PHE A 147 6.74 0.09 0.77
C PHE A 147 7.50 0.63 1.97
N ALA A 148 8.47 1.52 1.74
CA ALA A 148 9.25 2.14 2.79
C ALA A 148 8.36 2.91 3.77
N GLN A 149 7.34 3.62 3.30
CA GLN A 149 6.34 4.28 4.13
C GLN A 149 5.72 3.32 5.16
N TYR A 150 5.16 2.20 4.67
CA TYR A 150 4.47 1.25 5.55
C TYR A 150 5.43 0.52 6.49
N ILE A 151 6.65 0.23 6.05
CA ILE A 151 7.68 -0.35 6.92
C ILE A 151 8.07 0.62 8.02
N ILE A 152 8.37 1.89 7.69
CA ILE A 152 8.74 2.92 8.67
C ILE A 152 7.60 3.08 9.70
N TYR A 153 6.37 3.19 9.22
CA TYR A 153 5.20 3.31 10.09
C TYR A 153 5.07 2.09 11.01
N TYR A 154 5.08 0.88 10.45
CA TYR A 154 4.95 -0.36 11.22
C TYR A 154 6.01 -0.53 12.29
N VAL A 155 7.28 -0.31 11.96
CA VAL A 155 8.40 -0.45 12.90
C VAL A 155 8.25 0.53 14.06
N ASN A 156 7.87 1.78 13.78
CA ASN A 156 7.72 2.79 14.82
C ASN A 156 6.51 2.52 15.73
N VAL A 157 5.36 2.15 15.16
CA VAL A 157 4.18 1.80 15.95
C VAL A 157 4.45 0.57 16.80
N ARG A 158 5.04 -0.48 16.22
CA ARG A 158 5.35 -1.71 16.95
C ARG A 158 6.31 -1.46 18.11
N ARG A 159 7.34 -0.65 17.92
CA ARG A 159 8.31 -0.34 18.96
C ARG A 159 7.66 0.31 20.17
N HIS A 160 6.83 1.32 19.98
CA HIS A 160 6.16 2.02 21.08
C HIS A 160 5.14 1.12 21.81
N VAL A 161 4.41 0.28 21.08
CA VAL A 161 3.47 -0.68 21.70
C VAL A 161 4.20 -1.74 22.55
N MET A 162 5.47 -2.03 22.24
CA MET A 162 6.28 -2.96 23.05
C MET A 162 6.86 -2.26 24.27
N GLU A 163 7.31 -1.02 24.15
CA GLU A 163 7.86 -0.21 25.24
C GLU A 163 6.80 0.09 26.33
N ASP A 164 5.53 0.28 25.96
CA ASP A 164 4.43 0.53 26.89
C ASP A 164 3.97 -0.74 27.67
N ASN A 165 4.45 -1.94 27.31
CA ASN A 165 4.11 -3.18 27.95
C ASN A 165 5.22 -3.77 28.86
N GLU A 166 6.36 -3.09 28.98
CA GLU A 166 7.43 -3.38 29.93
C GLU A 166 7.33 -2.46 31.15
#